data_36a031951a092d8f3a89b6840d5fdc15
#
_entry.id   36a031951a092d8f3a89b6840d5fdc15
#
_cell.length_a   1.000
_cell.length_b   1.000
_cell.length_c   1.000
_cell.angle_alpha   90.00
_cell.angle_beta   90.00
_cell.angle_gamma   90.00
#
_symmetry.space_group_name_H-M   'P 1'
#
loop_
_entity.id
_entity.type
_entity.pdbx_description
1 polymer ?
#
loop_
_entity_poly.entity_id
_entity_poly.type
_entity_poly.pdbx_seq_one_letter_code
_entity_poly.pdbx_strand_id
1 'polypeptide(L)'
;MRLPTRLKAFLFASLSLVVALTLSFGVAEGIVRLKNASMRDYNTEMWRYGRELKLPSADPRLGHEHIANSHAVLQSVNIRTNNWGLRGGPVSDAPAPGTRRILMLGSSIALGWGVDEDKVVSSFLEKKFEADGQHVEVLNGGVGNYNAERYVERFLTRLAPLQPTDLLILAFVRDGEELTRDSGNILLRNSQLALTAWVAATRVMAKASDGLVEHYKRVYAPGSPSLALMQAELGKLAKYAREHDIRVTLAMVPDVHVDLTRYPLGFVHEVFAQAARDNGFAYVDLLPAFQGLRPEDIWAMPGDPHPNARGHALMADAIYGVLAQAREAKGTR
;
A
#
# COMPACT_ATOMS: atom_id res chain seq x y z
N MET A 1 47.41 -14.35 39.80
CA MET A 1 47.62 -15.44 38.85
C MET A 1 47.91 -14.84 37.48
N ARG A 2 49.12 -15.05 36.91
CA ARG A 2 49.47 -14.47 35.59
C ARG A 2 48.98 -15.46 34.48
N LEU A 3 48.18 -14.96 33.54
CA LEU A 3 47.71 -15.78 32.39
C LEU A 3 48.89 -16.29 31.58
N PRO A 4 48.86 -17.55 31.09
CA PRO A 4 49.88 -18.12 30.19
C PRO A 4 50.06 -17.27 28.93
N THR A 5 51.29 -17.16 28.43
CA THR A 5 51.64 -16.33 27.26
C THR A 5 50.81 -16.66 26.03
N ARG A 6 50.57 -17.99 25.78
CA ARG A 6 49.75 -18.47 24.67
C ARG A 6 48.29 -17.99 24.79
N LEU A 7 47.70 -17.96 25.99
CA LEU A 7 46.36 -17.49 26.24
C LEU A 7 46.25 -15.99 26.00
N LYS A 8 47.27 -15.21 26.44
CA LYS A 8 47.31 -13.76 26.16
C LYS A 8 47.38 -13.49 24.65
N ALA A 9 48.23 -14.21 23.92
CA ALA A 9 48.33 -14.05 22.46
C ALA A 9 47.00 -14.40 21.75
N PHE A 10 46.34 -15.49 22.16
CA PHE A 10 45.04 -15.88 21.65
C PHE A 10 43.95 -14.83 21.91
N LEU A 11 43.88 -14.33 23.15
CA LEU A 11 42.93 -13.28 23.53
C LEU A 11 43.18 -11.99 22.74
N PHE A 12 44.46 -11.59 22.58
CA PHE A 12 44.78 -10.42 21.78
C PHE A 12 44.44 -10.59 20.32
N ALA A 13 44.75 -11.73 19.71
CA ALA A 13 44.38 -12.04 18.33
C ALA A 13 42.85 -12.05 18.12
N SER A 14 42.11 -12.66 19.06
CA SER A 14 40.63 -12.69 19.03
C SER A 14 40.07 -11.27 19.17
N LEU A 15 40.57 -10.46 20.09
CA LEU A 15 40.14 -9.08 20.26
C LEU A 15 40.45 -8.24 19.01
N SER A 16 41.66 -8.38 18.45
CA SER A 16 42.02 -7.70 17.19
C SER A 16 41.14 -8.09 16.02
N LEU A 17 40.79 -9.37 15.90
CA LEU A 17 39.86 -9.87 14.88
C LEU A 17 38.47 -9.25 15.08
N VAL A 18 37.94 -9.25 16.30
CA VAL A 18 36.64 -8.65 16.62
C VAL A 18 36.61 -7.17 16.27
N VAL A 19 37.67 -6.43 16.66
CA VAL A 19 37.81 -4.99 16.35
C VAL A 19 37.86 -4.80 14.82
N ALA A 20 38.67 -5.56 14.11
CA ALA A 20 38.80 -5.46 12.66
C ALA A 20 37.44 -5.76 11.94
N LEU A 21 36.72 -6.80 12.36
CA LEU A 21 35.41 -7.11 11.83
C LEU A 21 34.38 -6.01 12.12
N THR A 22 34.36 -5.49 13.35
CA THR A 22 33.44 -4.41 13.73
C THR A 22 33.69 -3.15 12.90
N LEU A 23 34.93 -2.78 12.70
CA LEU A 23 35.31 -1.62 11.87
C LEU A 23 34.93 -1.87 10.39
N SER A 24 35.22 -3.07 9.88
CA SER A 24 34.87 -3.44 8.50
C SER A 24 33.35 -3.40 8.27
N PHE A 25 32.56 -3.97 9.18
CA PHE A 25 31.10 -3.90 9.10
C PHE A 25 30.58 -2.46 9.25
N GLY A 26 31.18 -1.64 10.12
CA GLY A 26 30.83 -0.23 10.27
C GLY A 26 31.08 0.57 9.00
N VAL A 27 32.22 0.35 8.33
CA VAL A 27 32.53 0.99 7.04
C VAL A 27 31.56 0.52 5.94
N ALA A 28 31.31 -0.79 5.84
CA ALA A 28 30.37 -1.34 4.88
C ALA A 28 28.93 -0.80 5.08
N GLU A 29 28.47 -0.72 6.32
CA GLU A 29 27.18 -0.12 6.68
C GLU A 29 27.14 1.36 6.25
N GLY A 30 28.20 2.12 6.51
CA GLY A 30 28.32 3.52 6.10
C GLY A 30 28.22 3.70 4.58
N ILE A 31 28.91 2.86 3.81
CA ILE A 31 28.86 2.87 2.34
C ILE A 31 27.43 2.56 1.83
N VAL A 32 26.80 1.53 2.40
CA VAL A 32 25.42 1.16 2.01
C VAL A 32 24.45 2.29 2.35
N ARG A 33 24.55 2.91 3.51
CA ARG A 33 23.72 4.06 3.90
C ARG A 33 23.93 5.25 2.98
N LEU A 34 25.18 5.55 2.61
CA LEU A 34 25.49 6.64 1.66
C LEU A 34 24.87 6.37 0.27
N LYS A 35 25.00 5.13 -0.23
CA LYS A 35 24.34 4.72 -1.48
C LYS A 35 22.83 4.90 -1.40
N ASN A 36 22.21 4.44 -0.32
CA ASN A 36 20.76 4.46 -0.13
C ASN A 36 20.21 5.85 0.24
N ALA A 37 21.08 6.83 0.57
CA ALA A 37 20.68 8.21 0.82
C ALA A 37 20.02 8.88 -0.41
N SER A 38 20.21 8.32 -1.61
CA SER A 38 19.48 8.72 -2.83
C SER A 38 17.99 8.38 -2.80
N MET A 39 17.51 7.57 -1.84
CA MET A 39 16.12 7.09 -1.70
C MET A 39 15.57 6.37 -2.95
N ARG A 40 16.47 5.74 -3.74
CA ARG A 40 16.12 5.03 -4.98
C ARG A 40 16.11 3.51 -4.84
N ASP A 41 16.34 2.98 -3.65
CA ASP A 41 16.25 1.54 -3.39
C ASP A 41 14.89 1.21 -2.78
N TYR A 42 14.00 0.65 -3.59
CA TYR A 42 12.62 0.29 -3.20
C TYR A 42 12.57 -0.51 -1.90
N ASN A 43 13.42 -1.53 -1.75
CA ASN A 43 13.36 -2.40 -0.58
C ASN A 43 13.77 -1.64 0.70
N THR A 44 14.83 -0.84 0.61
CA THR A 44 15.26 0.00 1.74
C THR A 44 14.18 0.99 2.15
N GLU A 45 13.55 1.66 1.17
CA GLU A 45 12.50 2.64 1.44
C GLU A 45 11.23 1.99 2.02
N MET A 46 10.87 0.79 1.56
CA MET A 46 9.74 0.02 2.14
C MET A 46 10.05 -0.42 3.59
N TRP A 47 11.29 -0.79 3.90
CA TRP A 47 11.70 -1.08 5.28
C TRP A 47 11.73 0.18 6.16
N ARG A 48 12.18 1.32 5.60
CA ARG A 48 12.10 2.61 6.28
C ARG A 48 10.65 2.99 6.59
N TYR A 49 9.76 2.85 5.62
CA TYR A 49 8.32 3.06 5.81
C TYR A 49 7.76 2.20 6.94
N GLY A 50 8.11 0.90 6.96
CA GLY A 50 7.70 -0.02 8.02
C GLY A 50 8.18 0.39 9.42
N ARG A 51 9.34 1.05 9.51
CA ARG A 51 9.94 1.49 10.77
C ARG A 51 9.51 2.90 11.20
N GLU A 52 9.37 3.81 10.23
CA GLU A 52 9.20 5.24 10.50
C GLU A 52 7.73 5.66 10.59
N LEU A 53 6.83 4.96 9.87
CA LEU A 53 5.41 5.32 9.81
C LEU A 53 4.45 4.21 10.24
N LYS A 54 4.93 3.01 10.57
CA LYS A 54 4.07 1.91 11.01
C LYS A 54 4.42 1.39 12.39
N LEU A 55 3.41 0.86 13.05
CA LEU A 55 3.54 0.08 14.28
C LEU A 55 2.76 -1.22 14.14
N PRO A 56 3.17 -2.30 14.83
CA PRO A 56 2.40 -3.53 14.91
C PRO A 56 1.02 -3.24 15.50
N SER A 57 -0.04 -3.76 14.89
CA SER A 57 -1.38 -3.66 15.45
C SER A 57 -1.60 -4.70 16.55
N ALA A 58 -2.37 -4.32 17.58
CA ALA A 58 -2.87 -5.27 18.56
C ALA A 58 -3.90 -6.24 17.95
N ASP A 59 -4.61 -5.82 16.90
CA ASP A 59 -5.49 -6.71 16.14
C ASP A 59 -4.66 -7.49 15.10
N PRO A 60 -4.61 -8.82 15.23
CA PRO A 60 -3.83 -9.65 14.33
C PRO A 60 -4.28 -9.62 12.88
N ARG A 61 -5.54 -9.28 12.60
CA ARG A 61 -6.07 -9.19 11.23
C ARG A 61 -5.54 -7.95 10.49
N LEU A 62 -5.20 -6.89 11.23
CA LEU A 62 -4.59 -5.68 10.67
C LEU A 62 -3.09 -5.85 10.44
N GLY A 63 -2.42 -6.63 11.27
CA GLY A 63 -0.97 -6.84 11.24
C GLY A 63 -0.17 -5.60 11.64
N HIS A 64 -0.42 -4.46 11.02
CA HIS A 64 0.20 -3.17 11.34
C HIS A 64 -0.76 -2.01 11.03
N GLU A 65 -0.49 -0.85 11.63
CA GLU A 65 -1.23 0.39 11.42
C GLU A 65 -0.27 1.56 11.24
N HIS A 66 -0.71 2.66 10.66
CA HIS A 66 0.07 3.89 10.64
C HIS A 66 0.18 4.49 12.06
N ILE A 67 1.34 5.06 12.36
CA ILE A 67 1.51 5.96 13.52
C ILE A 67 0.73 7.24 13.23
N ALA A 68 -0.17 7.63 14.12
CA ALA A 68 -0.93 8.87 13.97
C ALA A 68 -0.03 10.10 14.17
N ASN A 69 -0.36 11.23 13.51
CA ASN A 69 0.34 12.51 13.60
C ASN A 69 1.87 12.39 13.37
N SER A 70 2.25 11.57 12.39
CA SER A 70 3.65 11.30 12.07
C SER A 70 3.97 11.69 10.62
N HIS A 71 5.25 11.75 10.28
CA HIS A 71 5.71 11.97 8.92
C HIS A 71 7.07 11.33 8.66
N ALA A 72 7.34 11.01 7.40
CA ALA A 72 8.67 10.57 6.95
C ALA A 72 8.88 10.99 5.49
N VAL A 73 10.14 11.26 5.14
CA VAL A 73 10.54 11.46 3.74
C VAL A 73 11.00 10.13 3.18
N LEU A 74 10.22 9.58 2.26
CA LEU A 74 10.42 8.27 1.64
C LEU A 74 10.31 8.43 0.11
N GLN A 75 11.25 7.85 -0.62
CA GLN A 75 11.34 8.06 -2.09
C GLN A 75 11.33 9.55 -2.48
N SER A 76 11.97 10.39 -1.69
CA SER A 76 12.04 11.84 -1.89
C SER A 76 10.71 12.59 -1.78
N VAL A 77 9.64 11.94 -1.35
CA VAL A 77 8.35 12.57 -1.07
C VAL A 77 8.03 12.54 0.43
N ASN A 78 7.36 13.59 0.91
CA ASN A 78 6.89 13.63 2.29
C ASN A 78 5.57 12.88 2.42
N ILE A 79 5.55 11.84 3.24
CA ILE A 79 4.33 11.11 3.61
C ILE A 79 4.02 11.49 5.05
N ARG A 80 2.91 12.16 5.27
CA ARG A 80 2.41 12.49 6.60
C ARG A 80 1.10 11.76 6.90
N THR A 81 0.89 11.46 8.16
CA THR A 81 -0.32 10.84 8.68
C THR A 81 -0.99 11.78 9.68
N ASN A 82 -2.31 11.81 9.65
CA ASN A 82 -3.12 12.65 10.54
C ASN A 82 -3.47 11.94 11.86
N ASN A 83 -4.35 12.58 12.64
CA ASN A 83 -4.86 12.07 13.92
C ASN A 83 -5.55 10.69 13.83
N TRP A 84 -6.00 10.27 12.64
CA TRP A 84 -6.60 8.96 12.36
C TRP A 84 -5.62 7.98 11.68
N GLY A 85 -4.35 8.36 11.51
CA GLY A 85 -3.38 7.58 10.75
C GLY A 85 -3.71 7.50 9.25
N LEU A 86 -4.52 8.41 8.73
CA LEU A 86 -4.79 8.57 7.30
C LEU A 86 -3.71 9.45 6.69
N ARG A 87 -3.37 9.25 5.41
CA ARG A 87 -2.46 10.15 4.71
C ARG A 87 -3.12 11.50 4.49
N GLY A 88 -2.48 12.57 4.95
CA GLY A 88 -2.96 13.95 4.76
C GLY A 88 -2.96 14.77 6.03
N GLY A 89 -3.64 15.91 5.99
CA GLY A 89 -3.82 16.83 7.12
C GLY A 89 -4.82 16.34 8.16
N PRO A 90 -4.95 17.06 9.29
CA PRO A 90 -5.92 16.75 10.35
C PRO A 90 -7.35 16.67 9.81
N VAL A 91 -8.13 15.74 10.34
CA VAL A 91 -9.51 15.46 9.94
C VAL A 91 -10.39 15.45 11.18
N SER A 92 -11.57 16.10 11.07
CA SER A 92 -12.62 16.05 12.09
C SER A 92 -13.24 14.65 12.19
N ASP A 93 -13.67 14.23 13.37
CA ASP A 93 -14.28 12.93 13.60
C ASP A 93 -15.55 12.74 12.76
N ALA A 94 -16.37 13.79 12.63
CA ALA A 94 -17.54 13.76 11.78
C ALA A 94 -17.45 14.85 10.69
N PRO A 95 -18.02 14.62 9.48
CA PRO A 95 -18.11 15.67 8.45
C PRO A 95 -19.03 16.81 8.92
N ALA A 96 -18.80 18.01 8.38
CA ALA A 96 -19.75 19.09 8.56
C ALA A 96 -21.13 18.68 7.98
N PRO A 97 -22.26 19.20 8.53
CA PRO A 97 -23.57 18.87 8.00
C PRO A 97 -23.68 19.13 6.49
N GLY A 98 -24.15 18.14 5.74
CA GLY A 98 -24.29 18.21 4.29
C GLY A 98 -23.00 17.98 3.48
N THR A 99 -21.85 17.79 4.14
CA THR A 99 -20.60 17.45 3.47
C THR A 99 -20.60 15.99 3.02
N ARG A 100 -20.31 15.75 1.76
CA ARG A 100 -20.01 14.41 1.26
C ARG A 100 -18.59 14.03 1.65
N ARG A 101 -18.44 12.92 2.37
CA ARG A 101 -17.13 12.40 2.77
C ARG A 101 -16.88 11.05 2.12
N ILE A 102 -15.87 10.99 1.26
CA ILE A 102 -15.42 9.78 0.59
C ILE A 102 -14.19 9.25 1.34
N LEU A 103 -14.25 8.05 1.88
CA LEU A 103 -13.10 7.39 2.48
C LEU A 103 -12.52 6.39 1.48
N MET A 104 -11.29 6.66 1.02
CA MET A 104 -10.57 5.78 0.12
C MET A 104 -9.86 4.69 0.93
N LEU A 105 -10.07 3.42 0.58
CA LEU A 105 -9.46 2.24 1.15
C LEU A 105 -8.53 1.58 0.12
N GLY A 106 -7.53 0.85 0.58
CA GLY A 106 -6.62 0.09 -0.28
C GLY A 106 -5.21 -0.02 0.27
N SER A 107 -4.31 -0.45 -0.59
CA SER A 107 -2.91 -0.72 -0.27
C SER A 107 -1.99 0.49 -0.49
N SER A 108 -0.72 0.23 -0.82
CA SER A 108 0.28 1.27 -1.13
C SER A 108 -0.05 2.12 -2.36
N ILE A 109 -0.85 1.61 -3.30
CA ILE A 109 -1.34 2.41 -4.43
C ILE A 109 -2.33 3.46 -3.94
N ALA A 110 -3.28 3.09 -3.09
CA ALA A 110 -4.19 4.04 -2.46
C ALA A 110 -3.44 5.05 -1.59
N LEU A 111 -2.46 4.60 -0.81
CA LEU A 111 -1.55 5.49 -0.09
C LEU A 111 -0.91 6.53 -1.04
N GLY A 112 -0.58 6.15 -2.27
CA GLY A 112 0.17 6.97 -3.23
C GLY A 112 1.67 6.91 -2.95
N TRP A 113 2.22 5.68 -2.84
CA TRP A 113 3.65 5.45 -2.61
C TRP A 113 4.49 6.13 -3.70
N GLY A 114 5.48 6.93 -3.29
CA GLY A 114 6.36 7.66 -4.20
C GLY A 114 5.73 8.86 -4.91
N VAL A 115 4.56 9.32 -4.50
CA VAL A 115 3.83 10.45 -5.10
C VAL A 115 3.55 11.53 -4.06
N ASP A 116 3.73 12.80 -4.43
CA ASP A 116 3.42 13.95 -3.58
C ASP A 116 1.94 13.95 -3.16
N GLU A 117 1.66 14.47 -1.97
CA GLU A 117 0.31 14.46 -1.38
C GLU A 117 -0.74 15.17 -2.26
N ASP A 118 -0.37 16.25 -2.92
CA ASP A 118 -1.25 17.02 -3.80
C ASP A 118 -1.50 16.39 -5.18
N LYS A 119 -0.84 15.24 -5.46
CA LYS A 119 -0.86 14.50 -6.74
C LYS A 119 -1.34 13.06 -6.59
N VAL A 120 -1.89 12.67 -5.45
CA VAL A 120 -2.52 11.36 -5.26
C VAL A 120 -3.99 11.37 -5.69
N VAL A 121 -4.58 10.20 -5.88
CA VAL A 121 -5.99 10.04 -6.32
C VAL A 121 -6.95 10.86 -5.47
N SER A 122 -6.83 10.80 -4.14
CA SER A 122 -7.70 11.55 -3.22
C SER A 122 -7.67 13.04 -3.48
N SER A 123 -6.47 13.62 -3.61
CA SER A 123 -6.31 15.06 -3.85
C SER A 123 -6.74 15.48 -5.24
N PHE A 124 -6.56 14.63 -6.26
CA PHE A 124 -7.11 14.91 -7.59
C PHE A 124 -8.63 14.86 -7.60
N LEU A 125 -9.26 13.92 -6.89
CA LEU A 125 -10.72 13.84 -6.77
C LEU A 125 -11.29 15.08 -6.06
N GLU A 126 -10.70 15.51 -4.95
CA GLU A 126 -11.12 16.74 -4.26
C GLU A 126 -11.08 17.95 -5.20
N LYS A 127 -9.95 18.15 -5.90
CA LYS A 127 -9.81 19.25 -6.87
C LYS A 127 -10.85 19.19 -7.99
N LYS A 128 -11.23 18.00 -8.46
CA LYS A 128 -12.27 17.84 -9.49
C LYS A 128 -13.66 18.20 -8.96
N PHE A 129 -14.01 17.75 -7.76
CA PHE A 129 -15.27 18.11 -7.13
C PHE A 129 -15.35 19.61 -6.85
N GLU A 130 -14.24 20.20 -6.39
CA GLU A 130 -14.16 21.65 -6.14
C GLU A 130 -14.33 22.47 -7.44
N ALA A 131 -13.71 22.02 -8.55
CA ALA A 131 -13.85 22.64 -9.87
C ALA A 131 -15.31 22.62 -10.37
N ASP A 132 -16.08 21.61 -9.98
CA ASP A 132 -17.53 21.51 -10.26
C ASP A 132 -18.40 22.20 -9.19
N GLY A 133 -17.80 23.01 -8.31
CA GLY A 133 -18.50 23.74 -7.25
C GLY A 133 -19.05 22.84 -6.13
N GLN A 134 -18.53 21.62 -5.99
CA GLN A 134 -18.95 20.66 -4.97
C GLN A 134 -17.91 20.59 -3.84
N HIS A 135 -18.36 20.78 -2.60
CA HIS A 135 -17.51 20.57 -1.44
C HIS A 135 -17.57 19.09 -1.01
N VAL A 136 -16.51 18.36 -1.29
CA VAL A 136 -16.35 16.92 -1.00
C VAL A 136 -15.02 16.69 -0.29
N GLU A 137 -15.05 16.01 0.84
CA GLU A 137 -13.84 15.57 1.53
C GLU A 137 -13.45 14.17 0.99
N VAL A 138 -12.20 13.98 0.56
CA VAL A 138 -11.69 12.68 0.11
C VAL A 138 -10.53 12.23 1.00
N LEU A 139 -10.84 11.39 1.98
CA LEU A 139 -9.89 10.90 2.97
C LEU A 139 -9.07 9.73 2.43
N ASN A 140 -7.75 9.79 2.55
CA ASN A 140 -6.85 8.74 2.09
C ASN A 140 -6.55 7.72 3.19
N GLY A 141 -7.26 6.61 3.21
CA GLY A 141 -7.10 5.48 4.13
C GLY A 141 -6.14 4.39 3.65
N GLY A 142 -5.38 4.62 2.58
CA GLY A 142 -4.41 3.64 2.06
C GLY A 142 -3.28 3.33 3.03
N VAL A 143 -2.90 2.05 3.14
CA VAL A 143 -1.78 1.59 3.97
C VAL A 143 -0.94 0.59 3.19
N GLY A 144 0.36 0.84 3.06
CA GLY A 144 1.26 -0.07 2.34
C GLY A 144 1.26 -1.48 2.92
N ASN A 145 1.22 -2.48 2.04
CA ASN A 145 1.14 -3.90 2.35
C ASN A 145 -0.17 -4.29 3.08
N TYR A 146 -1.29 -3.71 2.63
CA TYR A 146 -2.63 -4.15 2.96
C TYR A 146 -3.22 -4.98 1.81
N ASN A 147 -4.16 -5.84 2.12
CA ASN A 147 -5.03 -6.61 1.23
C ASN A 147 -6.50 -6.36 1.61
N ALA A 148 -7.43 -7.07 0.99
CA ALA A 148 -8.86 -6.90 1.26
C ALA A 148 -9.23 -7.09 2.72
N GLU A 149 -8.69 -8.12 3.39
CA GLU A 149 -8.92 -8.36 4.81
C GLU A 149 -8.52 -7.14 5.65
N ARG A 150 -7.29 -6.64 5.46
CA ARG A 150 -6.74 -5.59 6.31
C ARG A 150 -7.44 -4.25 6.13
N TYR A 151 -7.73 -3.82 4.90
CA TYR A 151 -8.39 -2.52 4.73
C TYR A 151 -9.88 -2.57 5.13
N VAL A 152 -10.57 -3.68 4.94
CA VAL A 152 -11.95 -3.86 5.42
C VAL A 152 -12.00 -3.88 6.94
N GLU A 153 -11.18 -4.71 7.58
CA GLU A 153 -11.14 -4.80 9.05
C GLU A 153 -10.70 -3.48 9.68
N ARG A 154 -9.74 -2.74 9.07
CA ARG A 154 -9.39 -1.41 9.56
C ARG A 154 -10.55 -0.44 9.45
N PHE A 155 -11.31 -0.47 8.36
CA PHE A 155 -12.51 0.36 8.24
C PHE A 155 -13.50 0.03 9.35
N LEU A 156 -13.89 -1.24 9.48
CA LEU A 156 -14.92 -1.66 10.42
C LEU A 156 -14.54 -1.42 11.89
N THR A 157 -13.26 -1.56 12.23
CA THR A 157 -12.79 -1.50 13.64
C THR A 157 -12.20 -0.15 14.06
N ARG A 158 -11.79 0.70 13.10
CA ARG A 158 -11.08 1.95 13.39
C ARG A 158 -11.66 3.18 12.70
N LEU A 159 -12.08 3.06 11.44
CA LEU A 159 -12.38 4.24 10.62
C LEU A 159 -13.88 4.50 10.42
N ALA A 160 -14.75 3.56 10.79
CA ALA A 160 -16.20 3.74 10.72
C ALA A 160 -16.71 4.99 11.48
N PRO A 161 -16.12 5.37 12.64
CA PRO A 161 -16.52 6.61 13.33
C PRO A 161 -16.31 7.90 12.55
N LEU A 162 -15.52 7.89 11.46
CA LEU A 162 -15.36 9.02 10.54
C LEU A 162 -16.63 9.33 9.73
N GLN A 163 -17.64 8.48 9.80
CA GLN A 163 -18.97 8.64 9.17
C GLN A 163 -18.88 8.96 7.66
N PRO A 164 -18.17 8.14 6.86
CA PRO A 164 -18.13 8.36 5.42
C PRO A 164 -19.50 8.16 4.79
N THR A 165 -19.84 8.99 3.81
CA THR A 165 -21.02 8.80 2.96
C THR A 165 -20.74 7.85 1.81
N ASP A 166 -19.47 7.70 1.46
CA ASP A 166 -18.99 6.86 0.37
C ASP A 166 -17.68 6.17 0.76
N LEU A 167 -17.53 4.93 0.31
CA LEU A 167 -16.27 4.22 0.33
C LEU A 167 -15.76 4.04 -1.10
N LEU A 168 -14.49 4.36 -1.31
CA LEU A 168 -13.78 4.10 -2.57
C LEU A 168 -12.68 3.08 -2.32
N ILE A 169 -12.84 1.87 -2.82
CA ILE A 169 -11.80 0.84 -2.75
C ILE A 169 -10.91 0.95 -3.98
N LEU A 170 -9.62 1.26 -3.82
CA LEU A 170 -8.61 1.05 -4.85
C LEU A 170 -8.07 -0.36 -4.73
N ALA A 171 -8.72 -1.29 -5.41
CA ALA A 171 -8.36 -2.70 -5.41
C ALA A 171 -7.16 -2.96 -6.33
N PHE A 172 -6.34 -3.91 -5.95
CA PHE A 172 -5.14 -4.30 -6.70
C PHE A 172 -5.03 -5.83 -6.77
N VAL A 173 -4.28 -6.34 -7.74
CA VAL A 173 -4.13 -7.79 -7.97
C VAL A 173 -3.64 -8.57 -6.74
N ARG A 174 -3.00 -7.91 -5.76
CA ARG A 174 -2.52 -8.51 -4.52
C ARG A 174 -3.55 -8.57 -3.40
N ASP A 175 -4.72 -7.99 -3.59
CA ASP A 175 -5.70 -7.86 -2.49
C ASP A 175 -6.33 -9.20 -2.06
N GLY A 176 -6.25 -10.23 -2.91
CA GLY A 176 -6.60 -11.60 -2.54
C GLY A 176 -5.46 -12.40 -1.91
N GLU A 177 -4.22 -11.88 -1.88
CA GLU A 177 -3.10 -12.63 -1.30
C GLU A 177 -3.19 -12.71 0.23
N GLU A 178 -2.82 -13.85 0.77
CA GLU A 178 -2.59 -14.00 2.22
C GLU A 178 -1.30 -13.26 2.60
N LEU A 179 -1.39 -12.37 3.58
CA LEU A 179 -0.26 -11.56 4.02
C LEU A 179 0.36 -12.12 5.29
N THR A 180 1.66 -12.45 5.23
CA THR A 180 2.43 -12.89 6.38
C THR A 180 2.72 -11.75 7.34
N ARG A 181 2.93 -12.09 8.63
CA ARG A 181 3.27 -11.15 9.71
C ARG A 181 4.79 -11.07 9.89
N ASP A 182 5.55 -10.84 8.83
CA ASP A 182 6.99 -10.70 9.00
C ASP A 182 7.32 -9.23 9.32
N SER A 183 7.79 -8.99 10.56
CA SER A 183 8.28 -7.69 11.02
C SER A 183 9.80 -7.58 10.94
N GLY A 184 10.48 -8.61 10.45
CA GLY A 184 11.94 -8.72 10.48
C GLY A 184 12.52 -8.80 11.91
N ASN A 185 13.77 -9.20 12.00
CA ASN A 185 14.51 -9.21 13.26
C ASN A 185 15.20 -7.86 13.53
N ILE A 186 15.77 -7.70 14.75
CA ILE A 186 16.44 -6.48 15.18
C ILE A 186 17.59 -6.06 14.25
N LEU A 187 18.29 -7.02 13.64
CA LEU A 187 19.39 -6.75 12.73
C LEU A 187 18.89 -6.14 11.42
N LEU A 188 17.88 -6.75 10.79
CA LEU A 188 17.25 -6.25 9.55
C LEU A 188 16.61 -4.87 9.77
N ARG A 189 16.06 -4.63 10.96
CA ARG A 189 15.42 -3.35 11.28
C ARG A 189 16.41 -2.20 11.47
N ASN A 190 17.67 -2.47 11.81
CA ASN A 190 18.65 -1.43 12.18
C ASN A 190 19.88 -1.36 11.27
N SER A 191 20.15 -2.36 10.43
CA SER A 191 21.28 -2.40 9.50
C SER A 191 20.81 -2.46 8.06
N GLN A 192 21.16 -1.45 7.27
CA GLN A 192 20.89 -1.44 5.83
C GLN A 192 21.78 -2.44 5.08
N LEU A 193 22.99 -2.70 5.58
CA LEU A 193 23.86 -3.74 5.05
C LEU A 193 23.22 -5.12 5.21
N ALA A 194 22.74 -5.45 6.42
CA ALA A 194 22.06 -6.72 6.68
C ALA A 194 20.78 -6.86 5.84
N LEU A 195 19.98 -5.81 5.71
CA LEU A 195 18.81 -5.79 4.86
C LEU A 195 19.17 -6.06 3.38
N THR A 196 20.18 -5.35 2.86
CA THR A 196 20.63 -5.51 1.48
C THR A 196 21.12 -6.94 1.22
N ALA A 197 21.91 -7.50 2.14
CA ALA A 197 22.38 -8.86 2.06
C ALA A 197 21.24 -9.89 2.12
N TRP A 198 20.26 -9.67 3.01
CA TRP A 198 19.08 -10.53 3.12
C TRP A 198 18.22 -10.51 1.85
N VAL A 199 17.95 -9.33 1.29
CA VAL A 199 17.21 -9.17 0.03
C VAL A 199 17.95 -9.85 -1.12
N ALA A 200 19.27 -9.70 -1.21
CA ALA A 200 20.06 -10.38 -2.24
C ALA A 200 20.00 -11.91 -2.09
N ALA A 201 20.15 -12.42 -0.86
CA ALA A 201 20.06 -13.85 -0.56
C ALA A 201 18.66 -14.41 -0.90
N THR A 202 17.58 -13.73 -0.53
CA THR A 202 16.22 -14.17 -0.85
C THR A 202 15.96 -14.20 -2.35
N ARG A 203 16.49 -13.24 -3.12
CA ARG A 203 16.39 -13.25 -4.59
C ARG A 203 17.12 -14.45 -5.23
N VAL A 204 18.31 -14.77 -4.71
CA VAL A 204 19.08 -15.94 -5.21
C VAL A 204 18.39 -17.25 -4.83
N MET A 205 17.82 -17.33 -3.63
CA MET A 205 17.12 -18.52 -3.13
C MET A 205 15.70 -18.65 -3.67
N ALA A 206 15.09 -17.56 -4.13
CA ALA A 206 13.82 -17.65 -4.81
C ALA A 206 14.01 -18.54 -6.04
N LYS A 207 13.57 -19.80 -5.94
CA LYS A 207 13.42 -20.66 -7.13
C LYS A 207 12.67 -19.83 -8.15
N ALA A 208 12.98 -20.02 -9.45
CA ALA A 208 12.16 -19.49 -10.52
C ALA A 208 10.69 -19.82 -10.18
N SER A 209 10.01 -18.88 -9.55
CA SER A 209 8.61 -19.07 -9.15
C SER A 209 7.84 -19.26 -10.44
N ASP A 210 6.78 -20.04 -10.40
CA ASP A 210 5.77 -20.02 -11.45
C ASP A 210 5.52 -18.55 -11.80
N GLY A 211 5.44 -18.24 -13.09
CA GLY A 211 5.31 -16.84 -13.51
C GLY A 211 4.14 -16.14 -12.81
N LEU A 212 4.19 -14.81 -12.74
CA LEU A 212 3.20 -13.96 -12.06
C LEU A 212 1.75 -14.36 -12.38
N VAL A 213 1.48 -14.71 -13.63
CA VAL A 213 0.14 -15.12 -14.09
C VAL A 213 -0.31 -16.41 -13.41
N GLU A 214 0.56 -17.43 -13.34
CA GLU A 214 0.23 -18.71 -12.70
C GLU A 214 0.08 -18.57 -11.18
N HIS A 215 0.82 -17.65 -10.56
CA HIS A 215 0.62 -17.29 -9.16
C HIS A 215 -0.81 -16.77 -8.93
N TYR A 216 -1.25 -15.76 -9.69
CA TYR A 216 -2.58 -15.19 -9.52
C TYR A 216 -3.71 -16.11 -9.97
N LYS A 217 -3.48 -17.01 -10.93
CA LYS A 217 -4.44 -18.07 -11.23
C LYS A 217 -4.69 -18.98 -10.03
N ARG A 218 -3.66 -19.26 -9.20
CA ARG A 218 -3.84 -20.03 -7.96
C ARG A 218 -4.54 -19.22 -6.87
N VAL A 219 -4.14 -17.96 -6.67
CA VAL A 219 -4.74 -17.06 -5.68
C VAL A 219 -6.24 -16.92 -5.94
N TYR A 220 -6.63 -16.71 -7.19
CA TYR A 220 -8.00 -16.45 -7.60
C TYR A 220 -8.73 -17.68 -8.16
N ALA A 221 -8.17 -18.89 -7.98
CA ALA A 221 -8.85 -20.11 -8.37
C ALA A 221 -10.18 -20.29 -7.64
N PRO A 222 -11.25 -20.78 -8.32
CA PRO A 222 -12.49 -21.12 -7.64
C PRO A 222 -12.24 -22.06 -6.45
N GLY A 223 -12.74 -21.69 -5.28
CA GLY A 223 -12.57 -22.45 -4.04
C GLY A 223 -11.20 -22.27 -3.35
N SER A 224 -10.33 -21.39 -3.83
CA SER A 224 -9.08 -21.07 -3.10
C SER A 224 -9.41 -20.35 -1.78
N PRO A 225 -8.66 -20.65 -0.69
CA PRO A 225 -8.85 -19.96 0.60
C PRO A 225 -8.69 -18.44 0.47
N SER A 226 -7.76 -17.98 -0.35
CA SER A 226 -7.47 -16.57 -0.61
C SER A 226 -8.67 -15.84 -1.24
N LEU A 227 -9.27 -16.41 -2.29
CA LEU A 227 -10.46 -15.86 -2.92
C LEU A 227 -11.65 -15.87 -1.94
N ALA A 228 -11.84 -16.96 -1.21
CA ALA A 228 -12.92 -17.08 -0.24
C ALA A 228 -12.83 -16.04 0.88
N LEU A 229 -11.60 -15.79 1.40
CA LEU A 229 -11.36 -14.77 2.41
C LEU A 229 -11.67 -13.37 1.86
N MET A 230 -11.16 -13.01 0.68
CA MET A 230 -11.43 -11.72 0.04
C MET A 230 -12.94 -11.50 -0.15
N GLN A 231 -13.66 -12.50 -0.66
CA GLN A 231 -15.11 -12.41 -0.86
C GLN A 231 -15.87 -12.24 0.47
N ALA A 232 -15.46 -12.96 1.51
CA ALA A 232 -16.06 -12.83 2.83
C ALA A 232 -15.87 -11.42 3.41
N GLU A 233 -14.66 -10.85 3.28
CA GLU A 233 -14.38 -9.50 3.76
C GLU A 233 -15.17 -8.43 3.00
N LEU A 234 -15.22 -8.51 1.67
CA LEU A 234 -16.05 -7.60 0.87
C LEU A 234 -17.54 -7.75 1.22
N GLY A 235 -17.99 -8.96 1.52
CA GLY A 235 -19.35 -9.22 2.01
C GLY A 235 -19.66 -8.57 3.36
N LYS A 236 -18.71 -8.59 4.33
CA LYS A 236 -18.84 -7.85 5.60
C LYS A 236 -18.97 -6.34 5.36
N LEU A 237 -18.11 -5.79 4.47
CA LEU A 237 -18.16 -4.39 4.11
C LEU A 237 -19.49 -4.00 3.47
N ALA A 238 -19.98 -4.82 2.55
CA ALA A 238 -21.27 -4.61 1.87
C ALA A 238 -22.44 -4.61 2.85
N LYS A 239 -22.41 -5.52 3.83
CA LYS A 239 -23.43 -5.56 4.88
C LYS A 239 -23.42 -4.27 5.68
N TYR A 240 -22.25 -3.87 6.20
CA TYR A 240 -22.09 -2.64 6.96
C TYR A 240 -22.54 -1.41 6.15
N ALA A 241 -22.12 -1.31 4.89
CA ALA A 241 -22.45 -0.19 4.02
C ALA A 241 -23.96 -0.06 3.78
N ARG A 242 -24.68 -1.17 3.59
CA ARG A 242 -26.16 -1.16 3.48
C ARG A 242 -26.85 -0.72 4.77
N GLU A 243 -26.36 -1.18 5.93
CA GLU A 243 -26.92 -0.83 7.24
C GLU A 243 -26.74 0.65 7.58
N HIS A 244 -25.75 1.32 6.97
CA HIS A 244 -25.40 2.72 7.25
C HIS A 244 -25.63 3.68 6.06
N ASP A 245 -26.33 3.24 5.00
CA ASP A 245 -26.58 4.02 3.76
C ASP A 245 -25.30 4.56 3.08
N ILE A 246 -24.20 3.80 3.17
CA ILE A 246 -22.91 4.13 2.57
C ILE A 246 -22.84 3.57 1.15
N ARG A 247 -22.46 4.38 0.17
CA ARG A 247 -22.21 3.93 -1.20
C ARG A 247 -20.80 3.37 -1.31
N VAL A 248 -20.63 2.27 -2.02
CA VAL A 248 -19.32 1.65 -2.24
C VAL A 248 -19.00 1.63 -3.73
N THR A 249 -17.83 2.14 -4.08
CA THR A 249 -17.24 2.04 -5.42
C THR A 249 -15.95 1.25 -5.33
N LEU A 250 -15.80 0.20 -6.14
CA LEU A 250 -14.60 -0.58 -6.29
C LEU A 250 -13.93 -0.23 -7.61
N ALA A 251 -12.74 0.35 -7.55
CA ALA A 251 -11.92 0.69 -8.70
C ALA A 251 -10.72 -0.27 -8.78
N MET A 252 -10.67 -1.09 -9.84
CA MET A 252 -9.61 -2.07 -10.03
C MET A 252 -8.43 -1.48 -10.77
N VAL A 253 -7.28 -1.40 -10.09
CA VAL A 253 -6.03 -0.84 -10.61
C VAL A 253 -5.25 -1.94 -11.35
N PRO A 254 -4.81 -1.70 -12.61
CA PRO A 254 -3.96 -2.66 -13.30
C PRO A 254 -2.56 -2.74 -12.66
N ASP A 255 -1.96 -3.93 -12.72
CA ASP A 255 -0.54 -4.07 -12.40
C ASP A 255 0.30 -3.45 -13.51
N VAL A 256 1.03 -2.39 -13.18
CA VAL A 256 1.85 -1.65 -14.14
C VAL A 256 3.27 -2.24 -14.31
N HIS A 257 3.54 -3.43 -13.76
CA HIS A 257 4.79 -4.17 -14.04
C HIS A 257 4.73 -4.92 -15.38
N VAL A 258 3.54 -5.22 -15.85
CA VAL A 258 3.31 -6.08 -17.01
C VAL A 258 2.96 -5.26 -18.24
N ASP A 259 2.99 -5.90 -19.40
CA ASP A 259 2.58 -5.29 -20.66
C ASP A 259 1.11 -4.85 -20.60
N LEU A 260 0.89 -3.55 -20.65
CA LEU A 260 -0.46 -2.96 -20.61
C LEU A 260 -1.19 -3.07 -21.95
N THR A 261 -0.49 -3.40 -23.05
CA THR A 261 -1.08 -3.60 -24.38
C THR A 261 -1.69 -5.01 -24.50
N ARG A 262 -1.03 -5.99 -23.86
CA ARG A 262 -1.45 -7.39 -23.79
C ARG A 262 -1.56 -7.82 -22.34
N TYR A 263 -2.42 -7.14 -21.61
CA TYR A 263 -2.52 -7.27 -20.17
C TYR A 263 -2.86 -8.71 -19.75
N PRO A 264 -1.93 -9.42 -19.08
CA PRO A 264 -2.10 -10.86 -18.84
C PRO A 264 -2.96 -11.19 -17.62
N LEU A 265 -3.28 -10.18 -16.78
CA LEU A 265 -4.03 -10.34 -15.53
C LEU A 265 -5.50 -9.87 -15.64
N GLY A 266 -6.03 -9.74 -16.85
CA GLY A 266 -7.43 -9.35 -17.07
C GLY A 266 -8.45 -10.23 -16.35
N PHE A 267 -8.14 -11.53 -16.17
CA PHE A 267 -9.00 -12.44 -15.41
C PHE A 267 -9.14 -12.03 -13.93
N VAL A 268 -8.18 -11.35 -13.35
CA VAL A 268 -8.29 -10.82 -11.98
C VAL A 268 -9.29 -9.66 -11.96
N HIS A 269 -9.27 -8.78 -12.97
CA HIS A 269 -10.25 -7.70 -13.10
C HIS A 269 -11.69 -8.25 -13.18
N GLU A 270 -11.90 -9.38 -13.88
CA GLU A 270 -13.19 -10.05 -13.93
C GLU A 270 -13.64 -10.59 -12.55
N VAL A 271 -12.69 -11.13 -11.75
CA VAL A 271 -12.99 -11.58 -10.38
C VAL A 271 -13.46 -10.41 -9.51
N PHE A 272 -12.78 -9.26 -9.58
CA PHE A 272 -13.19 -8.07 -8.82
C PHE A 272 -14.49 -7.45 -9.35
N ALA A 273 -14.71 -7.47 -10.67
CA ALA A 273 -15.97 -7.05 -11.27
C ALA A 273 -17.13 -7.92 -10.77
N GLN A 274 -16.93 -9.25 -10.71
CA GLN A 274 -17.93 -10.15 -10.15
C GLN A 274 -18.17 -9.89 -8.67
N ALA A 275 -17.11 -9.74 -7.87
CA ALA A 275 -17.23 -9.42 -6.45
C ALA A 275 -17.97 -8.10 -6.21
N ALA A 276 -17.75 -7.09 -7.06
CA ALA A 276 -18.51 -5.84 -7.00
C ALA A 276 -19.99 -6.04 -7.29
N ARG A 277 -20.35 -6.80 -8.34
CA ARG A 277 -21.75 -7.15 -8.66
C ARG A 277 -22.43 -7.88 -7.51
N ASP A 278 -21.79 -8.90 -6.96
CA ASP A 278 -22.34 -9.74 -5.88
C ASP A 278 -22.63 -8.94 -4.61
N ASN A 279 -21.86 -7.87 -4.38
CA ASN A 279 -21.98 -7.01 -3.21
C ASN A 279 -22.78 -5.70 -3.45
N GLY A 280 -23.22 -5.46 -4.70
CA GLY A 280 -23.95 -4.23 -5.06
C GLY A 280 -23.08 -2.97 -5.08
N PHE A 281 -21.76 -3.12 -5.32
CA PHE A 281 -20.82 -2.01 -5.46
C PHE A 281 -20.85 -1.46 -6.89
N ALA A 282 -20.65 -0.16 -7.05
CA ALA A 282 -20.26 0.39 -8.34
C ALA A 282 -18.85 -0.11 -8.68
N TYR A 283 -18.60 -0.42 -9.97
CA TYR A 283 -17.33 -0.95 -10.44
C TYR A 283 -16.69 -0.03 -11.48
N VAL A 284 -15.39 0.19 -11.34
CA VAL A 284 -14.58 0.93 -12.32
C VAL A 284 -13.37 0.06 -12.68
N ASP A 285 -13.29 -0.39 -13.92
CA ASP A 285 -12.05 -0.96 -14.44
C ASP A 285 -11.12 0.18 -14.87
N LEU A 286 -9.97 0.29 -14.24
CA LEU A 286 -8.99 1.33 -14.54
C LEU A 286 -8.03 0.93 -15.66
N LEU A 287 -8.00 -0.33 -16.10
CA LEU A 287 -7.12 -0.80 -17.18
C LEU A 287 -7.26 0.03 -18.47
N PRO A 288 -8.47 0.39 -18.93
CA PRO A 288 -8.62 1.22 -20.13
C PRO A 288 -7.92 2.57 -20.07
N ALA A 289 -7.82 3.18 -18.88
CA ALA A 289 -7.11 4.46 -18.69
C ALA A 289 -5.59 4.35 -18.85
N PHE A 290 -5.04 3.14 -18.78
CA PHE A 290 -3.61 2.86 -18.92
C PHE A 290 -3.25 2.23 -20.26
N GLN A 291 -4.21 1.89 -21.11
CA GLN A 291 -3.96 1.27 -22.40
C GLN A 291 -3.11 2.17 -23.30
N GLY A 292 -2.14 1.55 -23.99
CA GLY A 292 -1.22 2.25 -24.88
C GLY A 292 -0.09 3.01 -24.19
N LEU A 293 -0.03 3.03 -22.86
CA LEU A 293 1.08 3.58 -22.11
C LEU A 293 2.17 2.53 -21.94
N ARG A 294 3.42 2.96 -21.93
CA ARG A 294 4.53 2.10 -21.53
C ARG A 294 4.60 2.10 -20.01
N PRO A 295 4.79 0.92 -19.37
CA PRO A 295 4.89 0.82 -17.93
C PRO A 295 5.88 1.82 -17.30
N GLU A 296 7.06 1.98 -17.91
CA GLU A 296 8.13 2.83 -17.39
C GLU A 296 7.75 4.33 -17.34
N ASP A 297 6.81 4.78 -18.19
CA ASP A 297 6.36 6.18 -18.24
C ASP A 297 5.42 6.53 -17.06
N ILE A 298 4.92 5.50 -16.36
CA ILE A 298 3.95 5.66 -15.26
C ILE A 298 4.45 5.09 -13.94
N TRP A 299 5.68 4.62 -13.83
CA TRP A 299 6.27 4.20 -12.57
C TRP A 299 6.65 5.41 -11.70
N ALA A 300 6.46 5.29 -10.40
CA ALA A 300 6.87 6.29 -9.42
C ALA A 300 8.39 6.49 -9.42
N MET A 301 9.14 5.42 -9.65
CA MET A 301 10.60 5.44 -9.88
C MET A 301 11.02 4.20 -10.68
N PRO A 302 12.20 4.20 -11.31
CA PRO A 302 12.69 3.05 -12.06
C PRO A 302 12.71 1.77 -11.22
N GLY A 303 12.03 0.73 -11.70
CA GLY A 303 11.93 -0.57 -11.03
C GLY A 303 10.95 -0.62 -9.84
N ASP A 304 10.22 0.47 -9.58
CA ASP A 304 9.11 0.51 -8.63
C ASP A 304 7.79 0.54 -9.41
N PRO A 305 6.92 -0.43 -9.21
CA PRO A 305 5.69 -0.59 -9.99
C PRO A 305 4.52 0.26 -9.52
N HIS A 306 4.73 1.12 -8.55
CA HIS A 306 3.66 2.01 -8.12
C HIS A 306 3.43 3.10 -9.18
N PRO A 307 2.17 3.42 -9.48
CA PRO A 307 1.85 4.51 -10.39
C PRO A 307 2.40 5.85 -9.90
N ASN A 308 2.98 6.63 -10.81
CA ASN A 308 3.41 8.01 -10.56
C ASN A 308 2.23 8.99 -10.57
N ALA A 309 2.50 10.29 -10.43
CA ALA A 309 1.48 11.34 -10.43
C ALA A 309 0.57 11.30 -11.66
N ARG A 310 1.12 10.96 -12.85
CA ARG A 310 0.33 10.79 -14.09
C ARG A 310 -0.63 9.61 -13.97
N GLY A 311 -0.17 8.47 -13.45
CA GLY A 311 -1.02 7.31 -13.21
C GLY A 311 -2.14 7.63 -12.20
N HIS A 312 -1.82 8.37 -11.14
CA HIS A 312 -2.83 8.84 -10.18
C HIS A 312 -3.86 9.79 -10.80
N ALA A 313 -3.46 10.69 -11.70
CA ALA A 313 -4.39 11.56 -12.42
C ALA A 313 -5.34 10.75 -13.31
N LEU A 314 -4.82 9.78 -14.09
CA LEU A 314 -5.64 8.90 -14.93
C LEU A 314 -6.65 8.08 -14.12
N MET A 315 -6.22 7.54 -12.98
CA MET A 315 -7.15 6.86 -12.07
C MET A 315 -8.24 7.79 -11.55
N ALA A 316 -7.88 8.99 -11.11
CA ALA A 316 -8.83 9.97 -10.61
C ALA A 316 -9.84 10.41 -11.67
N ASP A 317 -9.40 10.59 -12.93
CA ASP A 317 -10.27 10.95 -14.06
C ASP A 317 -11.33 9.87 -14.32
N ALA A 318 -10.92 8.60 -14.37
CA ALA A 318 -11.83 7.48 -14.60
C ALA A 318 -12.82 7.28 -13.43
N ILE A 319 -12.34 7.39 -12.18
CA ILE A 319 -13.15 7.23 -10.97
C ILE A 319 -14.15 8.37 -10.83
N TYR A 320 -13.74 9.61 -11.14
CA TYR A 320 -14.57 10.79 -10.98
C TYR A 320 -15.90 10.67 -11.74
N GLY A 321 -15.87 10.17 -12.98
CA GLY A 321 -17.08 9.99 -13.79
C GLY A 321 -18.15 9.14 -13.10
N VAL A 322 -17.74 8.08 -12.39
CA VAL A 322 -18.67 7.20 -11.67
C VAL A 322 -19.15 7.84 -10.35
N LEU A 323 -18.25 8.47 -9.61
CA LEU A 323 -18.58 9.12 -8.35
C LEU A 323 -19.50 10.35 -8.52
N ALA A 324 -19.39 11.08 -9.63
CA ALA A 324 -20.23 12.23 -9.95
C ALA A 324 -21.65 11.79 -10.31
N GLN A 325 -21.82 10.77 -11.17
CA GLN A 325 -23.12 10.24 -11.60
C GLN A 325 -23.96 9.66 -10.44
N ALA A 326 -23.30 9.03 -9.47
CA ALA A 326 -23.99 8.44 -8.30
C ALA A 326 -24.79 9.45 -7.47
N ARG A 327 -24.61 10.76 -7.66
CA ARG A 327 -25.35 11.83 -6.99
C ARG A 327 -26.65 12.20 -7.71
N GLU A 328 -26.66 12.22 -9.03
CA GLU A 328 -27.85 12.62 -9.83
C GLU A 328 -29.02 11.68 -9.59
N ALA A 329 -28.73 10.38 -9.37
CA ALA A 329 -29.76 9.37 -9.12
C ALA A 329 -30.51 9.55 -7.77
N LYS A 330 -29.92 10.24 -6.77
CA LYS A 330 -30.61 10.55 -5.48
C LYS A 330 -31.34 11.91 -5.49
N GLY A 331 -30.97 12.83 -6.38
CA GLY A 331 -31.60 14.15 -6.48
C GLY A 331 -32.95 14.16 -7.24
N THR A 332 -33.32 13.05 -7.85
CA THR A 332 -34.55 12.88 -8.65
C THR A 332 -35.63 12.03 -7.99
N ARG A 333 -35.52 11.75 -6.70
CA ARG A 333 -36.55 11.04 -5.93
C ARG A 333 -37.19 11.92 -4.86
#